data_94291cd8dab0b4d692e8b5948dd217c4
#
_entry.id   94291cd8dab0b4d692e8b5948dd217c4
#
_cell.length_a   1.000
_cell.length_b   1.000
_cell.length_c   1.000
_cell.angle_alpha   90.00
_cell.angle_beta   90.00
_cell.angle_gamma   90.00
#
_symmetry.space_group_name_H-M   'P 1'
#
loop_
_entity.id
_entity.type
_entity.pdbx_description
1 polymer ?
#
loop_
_entity_poly.entity_id
_entity_poly.type
_entity_poly.pdbx_seq_one_letter_code
_entity_poly.pdbx_strand_id
1 'polypeptide(L)'
;KRIIDHSIDLFKDITRINNVMVVLHPDDLHLLNRSDVLFTKGGHTRSESVKFGLEALKQNEMPDYVLIHDAARPSTPLTVINNVLDNLDTADAVSPGLPITDTLWEVINEEVIQTKSRKNIWRAQTPQGFNFKKILDAHLSSSSTATDDVEVATSAGIKVKVIHGSEKNIKITTAEDFDRVTAVLGY
;
A
#
# COMPACT_ATOMS: atom_id res chain seq x y z
N LYS A 1 12.46 -2.88 17.61
CA LYS A 1 11.32 -3.46 16.91
C LYS A 1 11.56 -3.35 15.39
N ARG A 2 11.26 -4.41 14.62
CA ARG A 2 11.45 -4.37 13.15
C ARG A 2 10.40 -3.47 12.51
N ILE A 3 10.70 -2.91 11.32
CA ILE A 3 9.77 -2.05 10.56
C ILE A 3 8.43 -2.77 10.33
N ILE A 4 8.49 -4.03 9.91
CA ILE A 4 7.29 -4.84 9.65
C ILE A 4 6.41 -5.02 10.90
N ASP A 5 7.01 -5.15 12.09
CA ASP A 5 6.26 -5.31 13.34
C ASP A 5 5.48 -4.03 13.70
N HIS A 6 6.02 -2.84 13.38
CA HIS A 6 5.30 -1.59 13.54
C HIS A 6 4.08 -1.53 12.62
N SER A 7 4.25 -1.91 11.35
CA SER A 7 3.15 -1.93 10.39
C SER A 7 2.08 -2.96 10.77
N ILE A 8 2.47 -4.16 11.20
CA ILE A 8 1.52 -5.19 11.64
C ILE A 8 0.68 -4.69 12.83
N ASP A 9 1.33 -4.18 13.88
CA ASP A 9 0.64 -3.73 15.10
C ASP A 9 -0.30 -2.57 14.79
N LEU A 10 0.10 -1.63 13.93
CA LEU A 10 -0.73 -0.51 13.51
C LEU A 10 -2.08 -0.98 12.96
N PHE A 11 -2.11 -2.00 12.11
CA PHE A 11 -3.36 -2.51 11.52
C PHE A 11 -4.11 -3.43 12.48
N LYS A 12 -3.43 -4.18 13.33
CA LYS A 12 -4.08 -5.06 14.31
C LYS A 12 -4.85 -4.30 15.40
N ASP A 13 -4.40 -3.10 15.74
CA ASP A 13 -5.06 -2.27 16.74
C ASP A 13 -6.36 -1.61 16.22
N ILE A 14 -6.70 -1.81 14.94
CA ILE A 14 -7.92 -1.25 14.34
C ILE A 14 -9.05 -2.29 14.39
N THR A 15 -10.09 -2.02 15.17
CA THR A 15 -11.21 -2.96 15.41
C THR A 15 -12.00 -3.34 14.15
N ARG A 16 -11.94 -2.53 13.09
CA ARG A 16 -12.58 -2.80 11.78
C ARG A 16 -11.76 -3.74 10.89
N ILE A 17 -10.55 -4.13 11.30
CA ILE A 17 -9.67 -5.03 10.56
C ILE A 17 -9.66 -6.39 11.25
N ASN A 18 -10.26 -7.38 10.63
CA ASN A 18 -10.40 -8.70 11.19
C ASN A 18 -9.10 -9.51 11.11
N ASN A 19 -8.40 -9.42 9.97
CA ASN A 19 -7.20 -10.20 9.69
C ASN A 19 -6.11 -9.35 9.08
N VAL A 20 -4.86 -9.65 9.44
CA VAL A 20 -3.66 -9.11 8.78
C VAL A 20 -2.96 -10.25 8.07
N MET A 21 -2.79 -10.14 6.75
CA MET A 21 -2.02 -11.06 5.92
C MET A 21 -0.67 -10.45 5.61
N VAL A 22 0.39 -11.13 5.99
CA VAL A 22 1.77 -10.73 5.68
C VAL A 22 2.28 -11.53 4.49
N VAL A 23 2.76 -10.83 3.47
CA VAL A 23 3.38 -11.47 2.29
C VAL A 23 4.88 -11.26 2.36
N LEU A 24 5.64 -12.35 2.42
CA LEU A 24 7.08 -12.35 2.64
C LEU A 24 7.83 -12.97 1.48
N HIS A 25 9.06 -12.49 1.26
CA HIS A 25 9.98 -13.22 0.38
C HIS A 25 10.13 -14.67 0.88
N PRO A 26 10.19 -15.68 0.01
CA PRO A 26 10.32 -17.08 0.45
C PRO A 26 11.48 -17.32 1.42
N ASP A 27 12.61 -16.64 1.23
CA ASP A 27 13.79 -16.78 2.08
C ASP A 27 13.62 -16.13 3.47
N ASP A 28 12.65 -15.21 3.63
CA ASP A 28 12.42 -14.45 4.86
C ASP A 28 11.28 -15.03 5.72
N LEU A 29 10.61 -16.09 5.28
CA LEU A 29 9.48 -16.70 6.03
C LEU A 29 9.88 -17.08 7.44
N HIS A 30 11.10 -17.57 7.65
CA HIS A 30 11.65 -17.94 8.94
C HIS A 30 11.85 -16.76 9.91
N LEU A 31 11.87 -15.53 9.38
CA LEU A 31 12.02 -14.30 10.17
C LEU A 31 10.70 -13.84 10.80
N LEU A 32 9.55 -14.31 10.30
CA LEU A 32 8.25 -13.94 10.86
C LEU A 32 7.95 -14.82 12.09
N ASN A 33 8.26 -14.29 13.26
CA ASN A 33 7.94 -14.93 14.54
C ASN A 33 6.66 -14.31 15.14
N ARG A 34 5.51 -14.48 14.44
CA ARG A 34 4.20 -13.92 14.81
C ARG A 34 3.12 -14.97 14.54
N SER A 35 2.45 -15.44 15.61
CA SER A 35 1.32 -16.38 15.51
C SER A 35 -0.04 -15.71 15.39
N ASP A 36 -0.07 -14.40 15.49
CA ASP A 36 -1.27 -13.56 15.54
C ASP A 36 -1.62 -12.91 14.19
N VAL A 37 -0.94 -13.31 13.12
CA VAL A 37 -1.19 -12.86 11.74
C VAL A 37 -1.18 -14.04 10.78
N LEU A 38 -1.89 -13.90 9.67
CA LEU A 38 -1.78 -14.81 8.54
C LEU A 38 -0.52 -14.47 7.74
N PHE A 39 0.06 -15.45 7.07
CA PHE A 39 1.19 -15.17 6.17
C PHE A 39 1.19 -16.10 4.96
N THR A 40 1.80 -15.62 3.89
CA THR A 40 2.06 -16.38 2.66
C THR A 40 3.38 -15.95 2.04
N LYS A 41 3.90 -16.80 1.15
CA LYS A 41 5.09 -16.45 0.35
C LYS A 41 4.71 -15.48 -0.77
N GLY A 42 5.58 -14.52 -1.04
CA GLY A 42 5.50 -13.62 -2.18
C GLY A 42 5.99 -14.24 -3.49
N GLY A 43 5.75 -13.51 -4.58
CA GLY A 43 6.24 -13.82 -5.91
C GLY A 43 7.55 -13.08 -6.23
N HIS A 44 7.93 -13.12 -7.51
CA HIS A 44 9.12 -12.44 -8.01
C HIS A 44 8.94 -10.92 -8.16
N THR A 45 7.70 -10.46 -8.23
CA THR A 45 7.35 -9.05 -8.35
C THR A 45 6.42 -8.62 -7.22
N ARG A 46 6.28 -7.29 -7.02
CA ARG A 46 5.30 -6.75 -6.08
C ARG A 46 3.88 -7.17 -6.46
N SER A 47 3.52 -7.09 -7.74
CA SER A 47 2.19 -7.46 -8.24
C SER A 47 1.89 -8.95 -8.00
N GLU A 48 2.84 -9.85 -8.25
CA GLU A 48 2.69 -11.28 -7.93
C GLU A 48 2.53 -11.52 -6.42
N SER A 49 3.29 -10.81 -5.61
CA SER A 49 3.20 -10.91 -4.16
C SER A 49 1.82 -10.50 -3.65
N VAL A 50 1.27 -9.41 -4.17
CA VAL A 50 -0.11 -8.98 -3.84
C VAL A 50 -1.12 -10.02 -4.30
N LYS A 51 -1.02 -10.54 -5.52
CA LYS A 51 -1.89 -11.59 -6.03
C LYS A 51 -1.89 -12.81 -5.10
N PHE A 52 -0.72 -13.30 -4.68
CA PHE A 52 -0.63 -14.45 -3.77
C PHE A 52 -1.23 -14.15 -2.39
N GLY A 53 -1.06 -12.93 -1.89
CA GLY A 53 -1.72 -12.49 -0.66
C GLY A 53 -3.25 -12.51 -0.77
N LEU A 54 -3.80 -12.00 -1.88
CA LEU A 54 -5.24 -12.01 -2.15
C LEU A 54 -5.79 -13.43 -2.30
N GLU A 55 -5.09 -14.31 -3.02
CA GLU A 55 -5.47 -15.72 -3.17
C GLU A 55 -5.45 -16.45 -1.82
N ALA A 56 -4.47 -16.20 -0.98
CA ALA A 56 -4.38 -16.77 0.37
C ALA A 56 -5.53 -16.27 1.28
N LEU A 57 -5.88 -14.99 1.21
CA LEU A 57 -7.05 -14.46 1.94
C LEU A 57 -8.35 -15.13 1.49
N LYS A 58 -8.55 -15.31 0.19
CA LYS A 58 -9.73 -16.00 -0.36
C LYS A 58 -9.89 -17.43 0.18
N GLN A 59 -8.78 -18.13 0.40
CA GLN A 59 -8.79 -19.51 0.90
C GLN A 59 -9.12 -19.59 2.40
N ASN A 60 -8.84 -18.55 3.17
CA ASN A 60 -9.14 -18.51 4.61
C ASN A 60 -10.58 -18.03 4.85
N GLU A 61 -10.82 -16.78 4.65
CA GLU A 61 -12.13 -16.14 4.80
C GLU A 61 -12.15 -14.94 3.85
N MET A 62 -13.03 -14.99 2.85
CA MET A 62 -13.11 -13.95 1.84
C MET A 62 -13.70 -12.68 2.46
N PRO A 63 -12.92 -11.59 2.61
CA PRO A 63 -13.43 -10.35 3.16
C PRO A 63 -14.24 -9.56 2.12
N ASP A 64 -15.06 -8.60 2.56
CA ASP A 64 -15.73 -7.65 1.68
C ASP A 64 -14.74 -6.66 1.07
N TYR A 65 -13.77 -6.21 1.87
CA TYR A 65 -12.76 -5.23 1.50
C TYR A 65 -11.36 -5.67 1.91
N VAL A 66 -10.36 -5.16 1.21
CA VAL A 66 -8.94 -5.36 1.54
C VAL A 66 -8.20 -4.03 1.51
N LEU A 67 -7.31 -3.86 2.47
CA LEU A 67 -6.31 -2.79 2.46
C LEU A 67 -4.96 -3.37 2.05
N ILE A 68 -4.38 -2.88 0.96
CA ILE A 68 -3.03 -3.26 0.52
C ILE A 68 -2.05 -2.19 0.99
N HIS A 69 -1.04 -2.61 1.75
CA HIS A 69 -0.13 -1.68 2.41
C HIS A 69 1.34 -2.05 2.24
N ASP A 70 2.16 -1.04 2.01
CA ASP A 70 3.62 -1.19 2.01
C ASP A 70 4.13 -1.34 3.45
N ALA A 71 4.70 -2.48 3.81
CA ALA A 71 5.30 -2.69 5.13
C ALA A 71 6.38 -1.64 5.48
N ALA A 72 6.96 -1.00 4.47
CA ALA A 72 7.94 0.09 4.62
C ALA A 72 7.32 1.44 5.03
N ARG A 73 6.01 1.51 5.36
CA ARG A 73 5.32 2.72 5.88
C ARG A 73 4.81 2.51 7.31
N PRO A 74 5.69 2.33 8.29
CA PRO A 74 5.28 1.99 9.66
C PRO A 74 4.68 3.16 10.44
N SER A 75 4.73 4.37 9.91
CA SER A 75 4.25 5.61 10.57
C SER A 75 2.95 6.16 9.97
N THR A 76 2.17 5.32 9.28
CA THR A 76 0.90 5.74 8.70
C THR A 76 -0.08 6.20 9.79
N PRO A 77 -0.58 7.44 9.76
CA PRO A 77 -1.54 7.91 10.76
C PRO A 77 -2.86 7.14 10.71
N LEU A 78 -3.43 6.82 11.87
CA LEU A 78 -4.75 6.16 11.99
C LEU A 78 -5.85 6.91 11.24
N THR A 79 -5.77 8.24 11.19
CA THR A 79 -6.73 9.08 10.44
C THR A 79 -6.72 8.78 8.95
N VAL A 80 -5.57 8.47 8.36
CA VAL A 80 -5.47 8.08 6.94
C VAL A 80 -6.12 6.73 6.72
N ILE A 81 -5.86 5.75 7.60
CA ILE A 81 -6.43 4.40 7.50
C ILE A 81 -7.95 4.46 7.65
N ASN A 82 -8.45 5.16 8.68
CA ASN A 82 -9.88 5.32 8.90
C ASN A 82 -10.58 6.01 7.72
N ASN A 83 -9.97 7.07 7.16
CA ASN A 83 -10.51 7.73 5.99
C ASN A 83 -10.59 6.80 4.76
N VAL A 84 -9.63 5.89 4.57
CA VAL A 84 -9.74 4.86 3.52
C VAL A 84 -10.93 3.95 3.80
N LEU A 85 -11.05 3.41 5.01
CA LEU A 85 -12.15 2.52 5.41
C LEU A 85 -13.52 3.19 5.26
N ASP A 86 -13.67 4.44 5.70
CA ASP A 86 -14.94 5.17 5.65
C ASP A 86 -15.39 5.45 4.20
N ASN A 87 -14.45 5.63 3.30
CA ASN A 87 -14.76 5.88 1.89
C ASN A 87 -15.03 4.60 1.09
N LEU A 88 -14.64 3.42 1.56
CA LEU A 88 -14.98 2.14 0.93
C LEU A 88 -16.47 1.81 1.01
N ASP A 89 -17.22 2.40 1.95
CA ASP A 89 -18.67 2.22 2.01
C ASP A 89 -19.39 2.78 0.76
N THR A 90 -18.75 3.69 0.02
CA THR A 90 -19.34 4.38 -1.14
C THR A 90 -18.51 4.27 -2.42
N ALA A 91 -17.34 3.64 -2.38
CA ALA A 91 -16.44 3.50 -3.51
C ALA A 91 -15.84 2.10 -3.57
N ASP A 92 -15.65 1.58 -4.77
CA ASP A 92 -15.03 0.27 -4.99
C ASP A 92 -13.53 0.24 -4.71
N ALA A 93 -12.89 1.40 -4.81
CA ALA A 93 -11.47 1.58 -4.52
C ALA A 93 -11.18 2.99 -3.99
N VAL A 94 -10.27 3.08 -3.02
CA VAL A 94 -9.86 4.32 -2.36
C VAL A 94 -8.35 4.32 -2.17
N SER A 95 -7.67 5.39 -2.56
CA SER A 95 -6.24 5.53 -2.38
C SER A 95 -5.88 6.88 -1.76
N PRO A 96 -5.07 6.91 -0.69
CA PRO A 96 -4.52 8.16 -0.18
C PRO A 96 -3.41 8.66 -1.10
N GLY A 97 -3.31 9.98 -1.22
CA GLY A 97 -2.24 10.63 -1.96
C GLY A 97 -2.03 12.05 -1.49
N LEU A 98 -0.95 12.66 -1.97
CA LEU A 98 -0.62 14.06 -1.72
C LEU A 98 -0.36 14.76 -3.04
N PRO A 99 -0.92 15.96 -3.27
CA PRO A 99 -0.61 16.75 -4.46
C PRO A 99 0.89 17.10 -4.46
N ILE A 100 1.49 17.10 -5.64
CA ILE A 100 2.88 17.54 -5.77
C ILE A 100 2.95 19.05 -5.64
N THR A 101 3.80 19.52 -4.73
CA THR A 101 4.04 20.94 -4.46
C THR A 101 5.27 21.48 -5.18
N ASP A 102 6.27 20.64 -5.42
CA ASP A 102 7.52 21.01 -6.06
C ASP A 102 7.39 21.08 -7.58
N THR A 103 8.31 21.80 -8.22
CA THR A 103 8.43 21.82 -9.67
C THR A 103 8.95 20.46 -10.16
N LEU A 104 8.30 19.92 -11.19
CA LEU A 104 8.71 18.64 -11.80
C LEU A 104 9.58 18.93 -13.04
N TRP A 105 10.75 18.31 -13.08
CA TRP A 105 11.64 18.30 -14.22
C TRP A 105 11.71 16.89 -14.84
N GLU A 106 11.68 16.86 -16.15
CA GLU A 106 12.15 15.69 -16.89
C GLU A 106 13.66 15.83 -17.09
N VAL A 107 14.41 14.82 -16.63
CA VAL A 107 15.86 14.82 -16.63
C VAL A 107 16.36 13.63 -17.45
N ILE A 108 17.28 13.86 -18.37
CA ILE A 108 17.98 12.81 -19.13
C ILE A 108 19.47 13.09 -19.03
N ASN A 109 20.27 12.08 -18.67
CA ASN A 109 21.71 12.19 -18.49
C ASN A 109 22.13 13.37 -17.60
N GLU A 110 21.43 13.59 -16.47
CA GLU A 110 21.68 14.66 -15.48
C GLU A 110 21.36 16.08 -16.00
N GLU A 111 20.79 16.23 -17.20
CA GLU A 111 20.37 17.52 -17.77
C GLU A 111 18.86 17.67 -17.74
N VAL A 112 18.39 18.87 -17.32
CA VAL A 112 16.96 19.21 -17.35
C VAL A 112 16.53 19.45 -18.79
N ILE A 113 15.64 18.60 -19.29
CA ILE A 113 15.11 18.71 -20.66
C ILE A 113 13.89 19.63 -20.70
N GLN A 114 12.98 19.46 -19.73
CA GLN A 114 11.79 20.32 -19.65
C GLN A 114 11.15 20.29 -18.26
N THR A 115 10.36 21.32 -18.00
CA THR A 115 9.47 21.37 -16.84
C THR A 115 8.14 20.70 -17.19
N LYS A 116 7.67 19.82 -16.30
CA LYS A 116 6.35 19.16 -16.42
C LYS A 116 5.31 19.89 -15.57
N SER A 117 4.08 19.96 -16.05
CA SER A 117 2.97 20.47 -15.25
C SER A 117 2.70 19.53 -14.07
N ARG A 118 2.62 20.10 -12.86
CA ARG A 118 2.21 19.37 -11.65
C ARG A 118 0.68 19.40 -11.40
N LYS A 119 -0.08 20.06 -12.27
CA LYS A 119 -1.53 20.14 -12.13
C LYS A 119 -2.14 18.74 -12.21
N ASN A 120 -2.92 18.38 -11.19
CA ASN A 120 -3.57 17.08 -11.06
C ASN A 120 -2.59 15.89 -10.91
N ILE A 121 -1.33 16.13 -10.55
CA ILE A 121 -0.36 15.08 -10.25
C ILE A 121 -0.24 14.93 -8.74
N TRP A 122 -0.34 13.67 -8.29
CA TRP A 122 -0.33 13.31 -6.88
C TRP A 122 0.71 12.22 -6.62
N ARG A 123 1.33 12.26 -5.44
CA ARG A 123 2.16 11.16 -4.93
C ARG A 123 1.25 10.13 -4.28
N ALA A 124 1.21 8.92 -4.82
CA ALA A 124 0.44 7.84 -4.27
C ALA A 124 1.00 7.36 -2.93
N GLN A 125 0.11 7.01 -2.01
CA GLN A 125 0.45 6.41 -0.73
C GLN A 125 -0.35 5.12 -0.52
N THR A 126 -0.03 4.38 0.55
CA THR A 126 -0.79 3.24 1.04
C THR A 126 -1.19 3.48 2.51
N PRO A 127 -2.25 2.81 3.04
CA PRO A 127 -2.96 1.68 2.45
C PRO A 127 -3.88 2.09 1.30
N GLN A 128 -3.91 1.29 0.25
CA GLN A 128 -4.90 1.38 -0.81
C GLN A 128 -6.03 0.40 -0.51
N GLY A 129 -7.26 0.88 -0.45
CA GLY A 129 -8.43 0.08 -0.10
C GLY A 129 -9.23 -0.31 -1.33
N PHE A 130 -9.75 -1.54 -1.35
CA PHE A 130 -10.50 -2.07 -2.50
C PHE A 130 -11.63 -2.99 -2.06
N ASN A 131 -12.72 -3.03 -2.85
CA ASN A 131 -13.61 -4.17 -2.85
C ASN A 131 -12.80 -5.42 -3.18
N PHE A 132 -12.84 -6.42 -2.28
CA PHE A 132 -11.95 -7.58 -2.35
C PHE A 132 -12.13 -8.37 -3.66
N LYS A 133 -13.38 -8.68 -4.01
CA LYS A 133 -13.65 -9.48 -5.21
C LYS A 133 -13.16 -8.77 -6.46
N LYS A 134 -13.42 -7.47 -6.58
CA LYS A 134 -13.04 -6.69 -7.76
C LYS A 134 -11.52 -6.63 -7.96
N ILE A 135 -10.77 -6.35 -6.89
CA ILE A 135 -9.31 -6.27 -7.00
C ILE A 135 -8.67 -7.65 -7.21
N LEU A 136 -9.21 -8.71 -6.62
CA LEU A 136 -8.75 -10.06 -6.86
C LEU A 136 -8.96 -10.44 -8.34
N ASP A 137 -10.14 -10.22 -8.90
CA ASP A 137 -10.46 -10.52 -10.31
C ASP A 137 -9.53 -9.69 -11.25
N ALA A 138 -9.25 -8.44 -10.90
CA ALA A 138 -8.32 -7.59 -11.63
C ALA A 138 -6.88 -8.16 -11.64
N HIS A 139 -6.36 -8.57 -10.48
CA HIS A 139 -5.03 -9.20 -10.38
C HIS A 139 -4.97 -10.55 -11.10
N LEU A 140 -6.03 -11.35 -11.09
CA LEU A 140 -6.07 -12.63 -11.79
C LEU A 140 -6.06 -12.46 -13.32
N SER A 141 -6.66 -11.38 -13.81
CA SER A 141 -6.76 -11.07 -15.23
C SER A 141 -5.58 -10.25 -15.77
N SER A 142 -4.80 -9.64 -14.87
CA SER A 142 -3.67 -8.78 -15.25
C SER A 142 -2.45 -9.62 -15.59
N SER A 143 -1.83 -9.31 -16.75
CA SER A 143 -0.48 -9.77 -17.10
C SER A 143 0.59 -8.71 -16.79
N SER A 144 0.22 -7.62 -16.10
CA SER A 144 1.04 -6.42 -16.00
C SER A 144 2.07 -6.50 -14.88
N THR A 145 3.20 -5.82 -15.11
CA THR A 145 4.22 -5.48 -14.13
C THR A 145 3.85 -4.18 -13.39
N ALA A 146 2.56 -4.01 -13.04
CA ALA A 146 2.05 -2.80 -12.41
C ALA A 146 2.87 -2.40 -11.17
N THR A 147 3.11 -1.12 -11.03
CA THR A 147 3.92 -0.55 -9.96
C THR A 147 3.13 -0.39 -8.66
N ASP A 148 1.80 -0.25 -8.77
CA ASP A 148 0.87 -0.23 -7.64
C ASP A 148 -0.48 -0.87 -7.98
N ASP A 149 -1.34 -1.02 -6.97
CA ASP A 149 -2.62 -1.72 -7.13
C ASP A 149 -3.70 -0.82 -7.73
N VAL A 150 -3.51 0.50 -7.68
CA VAL A 150 -4.36 1.48 -8.39
C VAL A 150 -4.21 1.31 -9.90
N GLU A 151 -3.00 1.06 -10.40
CA GLU A 151 -2.76 0.78 -11.82
C GLU A 151 -3.50 -0.49 -12.26
N VAL A 152 -3.45 -1.56 -11.46
CA VAL A 152 -4.21 -2.80 -11.73
C VAL A 152 -5.71 -2.54 -11.74
N ALA A 153 -6.21 -1.84 -10.73
CA ALA A 153 -7.63 -1.51 -10.59
C ALA A 153 -8.14 -0.66 -11.77
N THR A 154 -7.43 0.41 -12.13
CA THR A 154 -7.84 1.31 -13.22
C THR A 154 -7.79 0.63 -14.59
N SER A 155 -6.79 -0.23 -14.82
CA SER A 155 -6.70 -1.05 -16.05
C SER A 155 -7.86 -2.03 -16.18
N ALA A 156 -8.43 -2.48 -15.06
CA ALA A 156 -9.63 -3.32 -15.03
C ALA A 156 -10.94 -2.50 -15.02
N GLY A 157 -10.89 -1.19 -15.19
CA GLY A 157 -12.06 -0.30 -15.22
C GLY A 157 -12.64 0.05 -13.84
N ILE A 158 -11.96 -0.27 -12.74
CA ILE A 158 -12.38 0.10 -11.39
C ILE A 158 -12.06 1.57 -11.16
N LYS A 159 -13.08 2.36 -10.77
CA LYS A 159 -12.88 3.76 -10.41
C LYS A 159 -12.25 3.88 -9.02
N VAL A 160 -11.13 4.60 -8.94
CA VAL A 160 -10.41 4.80 -7.69
C VAL A 160 -10.66 6.20 -7.17
N LYS A 161 -11.23 6.32 -5.97
CA LYS A 161 -11.39 7.60 -5.27
C LYS A 161 -10.08 7.98 -4.59
N VAL A 162 -9.57 9.18 -4.87
CA VAL A 162 -8.39 9.72 -4.18
C VAL A 162 -8.84 10.51 -2.95
N ILE A 163 -8.18 10.26 -1.82
CA ILE A 163 -8.33 11.02 -0.57
C ILE A 163 -6.99 11.64 -0.17
N HIS A 164 -7.03 12.66 0.69
CA HIS A 164 -5.79 13.24 1.22
C HIS A 164 -5.06 12.26 2.14
N GLY A 165 -3.79 12.05 1.84
CA GLY A 165 -2.86 11.30 2.67
C GLY A 165 -2.20 12.17 3.76
N SER A 166 -0.98 11.82 4.15
CA SER A 166 -0.21 12.54 5.18
C SER A 166 1.27 12.55 4.86
N GLU A 167 1.96 13.66 5.11
CA GLU A 167 3.43 13.71 5.05
C GLU A 167 4.10 12.82 6.12
N LYS A 168 3.38 12.48 7.19
CA LYS A 168 3.84 11.51 8.20
C LYS A 168 3.79 10.06 7.71
N ASN A 169 3.07 9.78 6.61
CA ASN A 169 2.98 8.45 6.00
C ASN A 169 4.19 8.20 5.08
N ILE A 170 5.38 8.18 5.69
CA ILE A 170 6.65 8.09 5.00
C ILE A 170 6.90 6.64 4.57
N LYS A 171 7.34 6.45 3.32
CA LYS A 171 7.89 5.17 2.84
C LYS A 171 9.40 5.18 3.07
N ILE A 172 9.90 4.25 3.85
CA ILE A 172 11.34 4.07 4.05
C ILE A 172 11.95 3.50 2.77
N THR A 173 12.75 4.30 2.08
CA THR A 173 13.48 3.93 0.86
C THR A 173 14.98 4.23 0.98
N THR A 174 15.33 5.13 1.89
CA THR A 174 16.72 5.55 2.17
C THR A 174 17.01 5.52 3.67
N ALA A 175 18.27 5.62 4.06
CA ALA A 175 18.65 5.75 5.46
C ALA A 175 18.07 7.02 6.11
N GLU A 176 18.00 8.13 5.37
CA GLU A 176 17.42 9.40 5.84
C GLU A 176 15.91 9.26 6.15
N ASP A 177 15.16 8.49 5.34
CA ASP A 177 13.75 8.20 5.62
C ASP A 177 13.60 7.43 6.93
N PHE A 178 14.56 6.57 7.27
CA PHE A 178 14.54 5.82 8.53
C PHE A 178 14.62 6.78 9.73
N ASP A 179 15.50 7.77 9.71
CA ASP A 179 15.62 8.77 10.75
C ASP A 179 14.34 9.60 10.88
N ARG A 180 13.76 10.01 9.75
CA ARG A 180 12.49 10.75 9.73
C ARG A 180 11.33 9.94 10.34
N VAL A 181 11.24 8.66 10.01
CA VAL A 181 10.21 7.75 10.55
C VAL A 181 10.42 7.55 12.05
N THR A 182 11.66 7.36 12.50
CA THR A 182 12.00 7.21 13.91
C THR A 182 11.53 8.43 14.73
N ALA A 183 11.77 9.64 14.21
CA ALA A 183 11.28 10.87 14.83
C ALA A 183 9.73 10.95 14.87
N VAL A 184 9.05 10.51 13.81
CA VAL A 184 7.57 10.48 13.76
C VAL A 184 6.99 9.49 14.77
N LEU A 185 7.65 8.34 14.98
CA LEU A 185 7.24 7.31 15.94
C LEU A 185 7.58 7.65 17.40
N GLY A 186 8.38 8.70 17.65
CA GLY A 186 8.73 9.17 19.00
C GLY A 186 9.87 8.40 19.66
N TYR A 187 10.82 7.90 18.89
CA TYR A 187 12.04 7.23 19.36
C TYR A 187 13.24 8.16 19.27
#